data_0cce5d1cede28c158c7a18a5b2977f39
#
_entry.id   0cce5d1cede28c158c7a18a5b2977f39
#
_cell.length_a   1.000
_cell.length_b   1.000
_cell.length_c   1.000
_cell.angle_alpha   90.00
_cell.angle_beta   90.00
_cell.angle_gamma   90.00
#
_symmetry.space_group_name_H-M   'P 1'
#
loop_
_entity.id
_entity.type
_entity.pdbx_description
1 polymer ?
#
loop_
_entity_poly.entity_id
_entity_poly.type
_entity_poly.pdbx_seq_one_letter_code
_entity_poly.pdbx_strand_id
1 'polypeptide(L)'
;MRGKTLSRRRVLAFAGAALASAAARPALAAPGIVYYRRLALYNVNTGESYNSIFWANDFYIPQGLKSLNWALRDFHTNTTHPIDRRLLDLLAALQEKLGTNEPFLLTSGYRTPETNARLVAEGAAVNSLHMQGQAADISLRGRSLDQLHRAALSLHGGGVGYYPAHGFVHVDVGPIRTWGGGEPPDLAMSSPAPRPASTSSHVMVARGGQHPTSKTISLKPGVFLTN
;
A
#
# COMPACT_ATOMS: atom_id res chain seq x y z
N MET A 1 77.08 -49.36 -54.96
CA MET A 1 75.80 -49.70 -55.66
C MET A 1 74.62 -49.17 -54.84
N ARG A 2 73.73 -48.59 -55.55
CA ARG A 2 72.67 -47.57 -55.06
C ARG A 2 71.70 -48.13 -54.04
N GLY A 3 71.69 -47.46 -52.88
CA GLY A 3 70.61 -47.61 -51.89
C GLY A 3 69.41 -46.73 -52.23
N LYS A 4 68.16 -47.29 -52.18
CA LYS A 4 66.93 -46.58 -52.40
C LYS A 4 66.39 -46.10 -51.10
N THR A 5 66.24 -44.81 -51.00
CA THR A 5 65.56 -44.11 -49.87
C THR A 5 64.09 -44.28 -49.95
N LEU A 6 63.45 -44.77 -48.87
CA LEU A 6 62.01 -44.83 -48.69
C LEU A 6 61.48 -43.48 -48.16
N SER A 7 60.55 -42.91 -48.92
CA SER A 7 59.81 -41.69 -48.57
C SER A 7 58.83 -41.92 -47.43
N ARG A 8 58.99 -41.16 -46.37
CA ARG A 8 57.97 -41.11 -45.24
C ARG A 8 56.83 -40.18 -45.61
N ARG A 9 55.72 -40.75 -45.98
CA ARG A 9 54.46 -40.00 -46.10
C ARG A 9 54.02 -39.59 -44.70
N ARG A 10 54.05 -38.28 -44.46
CA ARG A 10 53.45 -37.69 -43.27
C ARG A 10 51.89 -37.68 -43.45
N VAL A 11 51.20 -38.45 -42.62
CA VAL A 11 49.76 -38.38 -42.49
C VAL A 11 49.49 -37.24 -41.54
N LEU A 12 48.90 -36.15 -42.04
CA LEU A 12 48.39 -35.07 -41.25
C LEU A 12 46.98 -35.47 -40.76
N ALA A 13 46.87 -35.81 -39.45
CA ALA A 13 45.61 -35.99 -38.80
C ALA A 13 45.03 -34.60 -38.46
N PHE A 14 43.96 -34.20 -39.13
CA PHE A 14 43.15 -33.04 -38.74
C PHE A 14 42.33 -33.40 -37.51
N ALA A 15 42.74 -32.92 -36.33
CA ALA A 15 41.89 -32.93 -35.15
C ALA A 15 40.85 -31.81 -35.28
N GLY A 16 39.64 -32.16 -35.68
CA GLY A 16 38.50 -31.23 -35.66
C GLY A 16 38.11 -30.92 -34.23
N ALA A 17 38.41 -29.71 -33.78
CA ALA A 17 37.91 -29.16 -32.54
C ALA A 17 36.41 -28.83 -32.72
N ALA A 18 35.52 -29.68 -32.21
CA ALA A 18 34.11 -29.37 -32.09
C ALA A 18 33.91 -28.29 -31.02
N LEU A 19 33.74 -27.05 -31.45
CA LEU A 19 33.27 -25.95 -30.59
C LEU A 19 31.83 -26.26 -30.13
N ALA A 20 31.66 -26.83 -28.93
CA ALA A 20 30.40 -26.92 -28.29
C ALA A 20 29.94 -25.49 -27.90
N SER A 21 29.13 -24.87 -28.73
CA SER A 21 28.41 -23.65 -28.35
C SER A 21 27.47 -24.01 -27.21
N ALA A 22 27.89 -23.75 -25.99
CA ALA A 22 27.03 -23.72 -24.84
C ALA A 22 26.04 -22.55 -25.03
N ALA A 23 24.88 -22.84 -25.61
CA ALA A 23 23.77 -21.88 -25.62
C ALA A 23 23.47 -21.55 -24.17
N ALA A 24 23.87 -20.36 -23.74
CA ALA A 24 23.51 -19.83 -22.45
C ALA A 24 21.95 -19.75 -22.43
N ARG A 25 21.32 -20.70 -21.75
CA ARG A 25 19.90 -20.62 -21.46
C ARG A 25 19.71 -19.34 -20.64
N PRO A 26 18.79 -18.42 -21.05
CA PRO A 26 18.46 -17.30 -20.20
C PRO A 26 18.02 -17.90 -18.86
N ALA A 27 18.72 -17.56 -17.80
CA ALA A 27 18.28 -17.90 -16.46
C ALA A 27 16.90 -17.25 -16.29
N LEU A 28 15.85 -18.06 -16.24
CA LEU A 28 14.52 -17.59 -15.84
C LEU A 28 14.72 -17.00 -14.46
N ALA A 29 14.66 -15.67 -14.36
CA ALA A 29 14.69 -14.99 -13.08
C ALA A 29 13.59 -15.62 -12.20
N ALA A 30 13.97 -16.11 -11.04
CA ALA A 30 13.01 -16.59 -10.07
C ALA A 30 11.98 -15.49 -9.82
N PRO A 31 10.67 -15.82 -9.70
CA PRO A 31 9.66 -14.82 -9.42
C PRO A 31 10.07 -14.07 -8.15
N GLY A 32 10.35 -12.79 -8.30
CA GLY A 32 10.72 -11.93 -7.18
C GLY A 32 9.52 -11.73 -6.25
N ILE A 33 9.77 -11.73 -4.95
CA ILE A 33 8.76 -11.31 -3.97
C ILE A 33 8.66 -9.80 -4.05
N VAL A 34 7.48 -9.28 -4.36
CA VAL A 34 7.19 -7.85 -4.40
C VAL A 34 6.42 -7.47 -3.14
N TYR A 35 6.99 -6.61 -2.34
CA TYR A 35 6.32 -6.01 -1.20
C TYR A 35 5.58 -4.76 -1.65
N TYR A 36 4.30 -4.63 -1.32
CA TYR A 36 3.52 -3.45 -1.69
C TYR A 36 2.51 -3.05 -0.60
N ARG A 37 2.15 -1.76 -0.61
CA ARG A 37 1.03 -1.23 0.17
C ARG A 37 -0.05 -0.75 -0.79
N ARG A 38 -1.25 -1.16 -0.49
CA ARG A 38 -2.45 -0.84 -1.23
C ARG A 38 -3.45 -0.17 -0.29
N LEU A 39 -4.24 0.75 -0.80
CA LEU A 39 -5.33 1.35 -0.07
C LEU A 39 -6.61 1.31 -0.93
N ALA A 40 -7.69 0.80 -0.33
CA ALA A 40 -9.01 0.78 -0.92
C ALA A 40 -9.92 1.80 -0.21
N LEU A 41 -10.55 2.70 -0.99
CA LEU A 41 -11.43 3.76 -0.51
C LEU A 41 -12.72 3.77 -1.35
N TYR A 42 -13.83 4.07 -0.71
CA TYR A 42 -15.10 4.42 -1.33
C TYR A 42 -15.56 5.77 -0.77
N ASN A 43 -15.62 6.79 -1.61
CA ASN A 43 -16.08 8.10 -1.21
C ASN A 43 -17.62 8.10 -1.16
N VAL A 44 -18.18 8.24 0.03
CA VAL A 44 -19.65 8.17 0.24
C VAL A 44 -20.40 9.36 -0.37
N ASN A 45 -19.71 10.48 -0.61
CA ASN A 45 -20.33 11.69 -1.15
C ASN A 45 -20.37 11.70 -2.69
N THR A 46 -19.41 11.04 -3.33
CA THR A 46 -19.30 11.02 -4.81
C THR A 46 -19.65 9.66 -5.42
N GLY A 47 -19.72 8.60 -4.61
CA GLY A 47 -19.95 7.22 -5.07
C GLY A 47 -18.73 6.58 -5.76
N GLU A 48 -17.59 7.25 -5.77
CA GLU A 48 -16.38 6.79 -6.45
C GLU A 48 -15.62 5.78 -5.60
N SER A 49 -15.11 4.74 -6.26
CA SER A 49 -14.27 3.68 -5.67
C SER A 49 -12.83 3.78 -6.16
N TYR A 50 -11.90 3.61 -5.24
CA TYR A 50 -10.46 3.64 -5.52
C TYR A 50 -9.81 2.41 -4.88
N ASN A 51 -8.83 1.84 -5.61
CA ASN A 51 -8.05 0.73 -5.12
C ASN A 51 -6.64 0.85 -5.73
N SER A 52 -5.73 1.45 -5.00
CA SER A 52 -4.45 1.88 -5.55
C SER A 52 -3.27 1.33 -4.76
N ILE A 53 -2.31 0.72 -5.47
CA ILE A 53 -0.99 0.44 -4.91
C ILE A 53 -0.21 1.74 -4.97
N PHE A 54 0.21 2.25 -3.81
CA PHE A 54 0.90 3.53 -3.69
C PHE A 54 2.35 3.41 -3.21
N TRP A 55 2.76 2.21 -2.82
CA TRP A 55 4.13 1.89 -2.42
C TRP A 55 4.47 0.46 -2.82
N ALA A 56 5.66 0.23 -3.37
CA ALA A 56 6.20 -1.10 -3.67
C ALA A 56 7.73 -1.06 -3.69
N ASN A 57 8.37 -2.13 -3.22
CA ASN A 57 9.83 -2.31 -3.24
C ASN A 57 10.57 -1.05 -2.72
N ASP A 58 10.19 -0.55 -1.55
CA ASP A 58 10.76 0.61 -0.87
C ASP A 58 10.54 1.97 -1.54
N PHE A 59 9.72 2.04 -2.60
CA PHE A 59 9.41 3.30 -3.30
C PHE A 59 7.92 3.61 -3.30
N TYR A 60 7.60 4.89 -3.13
CA TYR A 60 6.24 5.37 -3.40
C TYR A 60 5.99 5.45 -4.90
N ILE A 61 4.84 4.93 -5.33
CA ILE A 61 4.42 4.88 -6.73
C ILE A 61 3.67 6.18 -7.07
N PRO A 62 4.22 7.06 -7.93
CA PRO A 62 3.59 8.36 -8.23
C PRO A 62 2.15 8.25 -8.71
N GLN A 63 1.84 7.26 -9.55
CA GLN A 63 0.49 7.05 -10.07
C GLN A 63 -0.50 6.65 -8.97
N GLY A 64 -0.08 5.81 -8.03
CA GLY A 64 -0.89 5.44 -6.86
C GLY A 64 -1.14 6.63 -5.95
N LEU A 65 -0.10 7.45 -5.68
CA LEU A 65 -0.25 8.69 -4.91
C LEU A 65 -1.21 9.67 -5.59
N LYS A 66 -1.10 9.86 -6.92
CA LYS A 66 -2.01 10.72 -7.67
C LYS A 66 -3.47 10.26 -7.56
N SER A 67 -3.70 8.95 -7.68
CA SER A 67 -5.03 8.35 -7.51
C SER A 67 -5.59 8.60 -6.11
N LEU A 68 -4.78 8.43 -5.06
CA LEU A 68 -5.21 8.64 -3.68
C LEU A 68 -5.37 10.11 -3.32
N ASN A 69 -4.56 11.02 -3.88
CA ASN A 69 -4.78 12.46 -3.75
C ASN A 69 -6.13 12.87 -4.34
N TRP A 70 -6.51 12.27 -5.48
CA TRP A 70 -7.82 12.51 -6.08
C TRP A 70 -8.95 11.92 -5.24
N ALA A 71 -8.79 10.69 -4.74
CA ALA A 71 -9.78 10.03 -3.89
C ALA A 71 -10.08 10.83 -2.61
N LEU A 72 -9.05 11.40 -2.01
CA LEU A 72 -9.09 12.18 -0.76
C LEU A 72 -9.27 13.69 -0.97
N ARG A 73 -9.64 14.14 -2.18
CA ARG A 73 -9.84 15.56 -2.47
C ARG A 73 -11.01 16.16 -1.68
N ASP A 74 -11.04 17.46 -1.61
CA ASP A 74 -12.24 18.18 -1.18
C ASP A 74 -13.35 18.00 -2.24
N PHE A 75 -14.36 17.20 -1.94
CA PHE A 75 -15.43 16.89 -2.89
C PHE A 75 -16.40 18.06 -3.10
N HIS A 76 -16.46 19.05 -2.21
CA HIS A 76 -17.28 20.23 -2.37
C HIS A 76 -16.75 21.17 -3.45
N THR A 77 -15.43 21.28 -3.55
CA THR A 77 -14.74 22.17 -4.50
C THR A 77 -14.03 21.41 -5.62
N ASN A 78 -13.98 20.06 -5.56
CA ASN A 78 -13.16 19.19 -6.40
C ASN A 78 -11.66 19.55 -6.38
N THR A 79 -11.20 20.20 -5.30
CA THR A 79 -9.81 20.61 -5.15
C THR A 79 -8.97 19.46 -4.57
N THR A 80 -7.89 19.13 -5.27
CA THR A 80 -6.90 18.16 -4.80
C THR A 80 -5.80 18.83 -4.00
N HIS A 81 -5.23 18.06 -3.07
CA HIS A 81 -4.05 18.44 -2.30
C HIS A 81 -3.12 17.22 -2.19
N PRO A 82 -1.80 17.39 -2.13
CA PRO A 82 -0.91 16.30 -1.79
C PRO A 82 -1.24 15.74 -0.41
N ILE A 83 -1.67 14.49 -0.36
CA ILE A 83 -1.95 13.82 0.91
C ILE A 83 -0.63 13.39 1.55
N ASP A 84 -0.50 13.63 2.85
CA ASP A 84 0.67 13.19 3.62
C ASP A 84 0.82 11.67 3.52
N ARG A 85 1.99 11.22 3.09
CA ARG A 85 2.27 9.79 2.89
C ARG A 85 2.09 8.98 4.17
N ARG A 86 2.36 9.59 5.33
CA ARG A 86 2.13 8.96 6.64
C ARG A 86 0.65 8.64 6.86
N LEU A 87 -0.26 9.49 6.37
CA LEU A 87 -1.70 9.21 6.44
C LEU A 87 -2.06 8.00 5.57
N LEU A 88 -1.52 7.91 4.35
CA LEU A 88 -1.75 6.75 3.48
C LEU A 88 -1.19 5.46 4.10
N ASP A 89 -0.01 5.53 4.71
CA ASP A 89 0.60 4.41 5.43
C ASP A 89 -0.23 4.00 6.65
N LEU A 90 -0.73 4.97 7.41
CA LEU A 90 -1.61 4.74 8.58
C LEU A 90 -2.92 4.04 8.16
N LEU A 91 -3.56 4.52 7.10
CA LEU A 91 -4.80 3.91 6.58
C LEU A 91 -4.55 2.49 6.06
N ALA A 92 -3.45 2.24 5.34
CA ALA A 92 -3.10 0.90 4.89
C ALA A 92 -2.83 -0.05 6.07
N ALA A 93 -2.08 0.40 7.08
CA ALA A 93 -1.82 -0.36 8.29
C ALA A 93 -3.11 -0.68 9.07
N LEU A 94 -4.07 0.25 9.05
CA LEU A 94 -5.36 0.07 9.69
C LEU A 94 -6.23 -0.98 8.96
N GLN A 95 -6.25 -1.00 7.61
CA GLN A 95 -6.91 -2.05 6.83
C GLN A 95 -6.30 -3.42 7.13
N GLU A 96 -4.99 -3.50 7.18
CA GLU A 96 -4.27 -4.73 7.49
C GLU A 96 -4.57 -5.20 8.91
N LYS A 97 -4.51 -4.32 9.90
CA LYS A 97 -4.81 -4.63 11.29
C LYS A 97 -6.24 -5.16 11.48
N LEU A 98 -7.18 -4.65 10.71
CA LEU A 98 -8.58 -5.12 10.69
C LEU A 98 -8.76 -6.41 9.89
N GLY A 99 -7.71 -6.91 9.22
CA GLY A 99 -7.75 -8.14 8.43
C GLY A 99 -8.77 -8.07 7.29
N THR A 100 -8.86 -6.93 6.59
CA THR A 100 -9.88 -6.71 5.57
C THR A 100 -9.31 -6.12 4.30
N ASN A 101 -9.94 -6.45 3.17
CA ASN A 101 -9.72 -5.82 1.87
C ASN A 101 -10.87 -4.89 1.47
N GLU A 102 -11.91 -4.80 2.31
CA GLU A 102 -13.04 -3.89 2.08
C GLU A 102 -12.55 -2.44 2.06
N PRO A 103 -13.09 -1.60 1.15
CA PRO A 103 -12.75 -0.20 1.12
C PRO A 103 -13.21 0.52 2.38
N PHE A 104 -12.39 1.41 2.92
CA PHE A 104 -12.90 2.39 3.86
C PHE A 104 -13.95 3.26 3.19
N LEU A 105 -15.05 3.48 3.87
CA LEU A 105 -16.04 4.49 3.50
C LEU A 105 -15.47 5.84 3.93
N LEU A 106 -15.09 6.67 2.96
CA LEU A 106 -14.49 7.98 3.17
C LEU A 106 -15.60 9.03 3.24
N THR A 107 -15.77 9.64 4.40
CA THR A 107 -16.70 10.75 4.62
C THR A 107 -16.03 12.09 4.34
N SER A 108 -14.75 12.25 4.74
CA SER A 108 -13.98 13.47 4.48
C SER A 108 -12.49 13.16 4.37
N GLY A 109 -11.83 13.74 3.38
CA GLY A 109 -10.38 13.75 3.22
C GLY A 109 -9.82 15.16 3.39
N TYR A 110 -9.09 15.66 2.38
CA TYR A 110 -8.66 17.05 2.33
C TYR A 110 -9.85 18.00 2.35
N ARG A 111 -9.70 19.13 3.05
CA ARG A 111 -10.67 20.23 3.06
C ARG A 111 -9.95 21.52 2.70
N THR A 112 -10.48 22.26 1.74
CA THR A 112 -10.02 23.63 1.50
C THR A 112 -10.32 24.51 2.72
N PRO A 113 -9.58 25.62 2.93
CA PRO A 113 -9.90 26.56 4.00
C PRO A 113 -11.35 27.04 3.96
N GLU A 114 -11.90 27.21 2.75
CA GLU A 114 -13.29 27.61 2.55
C GLU A 114 -14.27 26.53 3.05
N THR A 115 -14.06 25.29 2.68
CA THR A 115 -14.89 24.17 3.17
C THR A 115 -14.77 24.02 4.68
N ASN A 116 -13.54 24.14 5.23
CA ASN A 116 -13.33 24.05 6.67
C ASN A 116 -14.03 25.18 7.42
N ALA A 117 -13.97 26.43 6.90
CA ALA A 117 -14.64 27.57 7.52
C ALA A 117 -16.17 27.37 7.65
N ARG A 118 -16.82 26.73 6.66
CA ARG A 118 -18.24 26.35 6.74
C ARG A 118 -18.50 25.34 7.86
N LEU A 119 -17.62 24.34 7.99
CA LEU A 119 -17.75 23.26 8.97
C LEU A 119 -17.39 23.71 10.41
N VAL A 120 -16.66 24.80 10.60
CA VAL A 120 -16.36 25.36 11.94
C VAL A 120 -17.65 25.69 12.68
N ALA A 121 -18.68 26.19 12.00
CA ALA A 121 -20.01 26.44 12.60
C ALA A 121 -20.69 25.17 13.10
N GLU A 122 -20.29 24.00 12.57
CA GLU A 122 -20.79 22.66 12.93
C GLU A 122 -19.84 21.94 13.91
N GLY A 123 -18.82 22.62 14.44
CA GLY A 123 -17.89 22.08 15.44
C GLY A 123 -16.55 21.55 14.90
N ALA A 124 -16.23 21.79 13.62
CA ALA A 124 -14.90 21.45 13.12
C ALA A 124 -13.81 22.38 13.74
N ALA A 125 -12.60 21.85 13.87
CA ALA A 125 -11.46 22.64 14.35
C ALA A 125 -11.07 23.73 13.34
N VAL A 126 -10.79 24.94 13.83
CA VAL A 126 -10.30 26.07 13.00
C VAL A 126 -9.00 25.68 12.29
N ASN A 127 -8.06 25.09 13.04
CA ASN A 127 -6.77 24.61 12.52
C ASN A 127 -6.83 23.09 12.25
N SER A 128 -7.69 22.68 11.34
CA SER A 128 -7.92 21.28 11.05
C SER A 128 -6.79 20.65 10.22
N LEU A 129 -6.35 19.44 10.59
CA LEU A 129 -5.36 18.66 9.84
C LEU A 129 -5.91 18.18 8.47
N HIS A 130 -7.22 18.20 8.27
CA HIS A 130 -7.81 18.01 6.94
C HIS A 130 -7.32 19.06 5.93
N MET A 131 -7.12 20.32 6.35
CA MET A 131 -6.60 21.38 5.47
C MET A 131 -5.14 21.17 5.05
N GLN A 132 -4.43 20.25 5.71
CA GLN A 132 -3.04 19.92 5.42
C GLN A 132 -2.90 18.58 4.69
N GLY A 133 -4.01 17.92 4.34
CA GLY A 133 -4.00 16.57 3.78
C GLY A 133 -3.48 15.51 4.78
N GLN A 134 -3.61 15.75 6.07
CA GLN A 134 -3.06 14.93 7.15
C GLN A 134 -4.13 14.18 7.95
N ALA A 135 -5.39 14.24 7.57
CA ALA A 135 -6.51 13.62 8.26
C ALA A 135 -7.54 13.01 7.30
N ALA A 136 -8.24 11.99 7.77
CA ALA A 136 -9.38 11.39 7.10
C ALA A 136 -10.46 10.97 8.10
N ASP A 137 -11.72 11.16 7.73
CA ASP A 137 -12.90 10.67 8.44
C ASP A 137 -13.42 9.43 7.73
N ILE A 138 -13.38 8.28 8.40
CA ILE A 138 -13.63 6.97 7.80
C ILE A 138 -14.56 6.10 8.62
N SER A 139 -15.24 5.19 7.93
CA SER A 139 -15.91 4.02 8.52
C SER A 139 -15.62 2.76 7.69
N LEU A 140 -16.12 1.61 8.10
CA LEU A 140 -15.85 0.35 7.42
C LEU A 140 -17.08 -0.56 7.46
N ARG A 141 -17.51 -1.06 6.30
CA ARG A 141 -18.58 -2.05 6.24
C ARG A 141 -18.17 -3.35 6.92
N GLY A 142 -19.10 -3.97 7.63
CA GLY A 142 -18.85 -5.24 8.31
C GLY A 142 -17.98 -5.16 9.57
N ARG A 143 -17.66 -3.95 10.02
CA ARG A 143 -17.01 -3.69 11.31
C ARG A 143 -17.77 -2.61 12.07
N SER A 144 -17.89 -2.77 13.39
CA SER A 144 -18.46 -1.70 14.20
C SER A 144 -17.50 -0.50 14.23
N LEU A 145 -18.09 0.68 14.43
CA LEU A 145 -17.29 1.90 14.56
C LEU A 145 -16.32 1.83 15.74
N ASP A 146 -16.73 1.15 16.81
CA ASP A 146 -15.91 0.90 17.99
C ASP A 146 -14.72 -0.05 17.70
N GLN A 147 -14.91 -1.09 16.86
CA GLN A 147 -13.80 -1.92 16.40
C GLN A 147 -12.78 -1.11 15.59
N LEU A 148 -13.25 -0.25 14.69
CA LEU A 148 -12.41 0.64 13.89
C LEU A 148 -11.64 1.62 14.80
N HIS A 149 -12.34 2.24 15.76
CA HIS A 149 -11.76 3.16 16.73
C HIS A 149 -10.63 2.52 17.55
N ARG A 150 -10.90 1.35 18.17
CA ARG A 150 -9.87 0.61 18.92
C ARG A 150 -8.68 0.21 18.06
N ALA A 151 -8.92 -0.22 16.84
CA ALA A 151 -7.85 -0.56 15.91
C ALA A 151 -6.98 0.68 15.58
N ALA A 152 -7.60 1.84 15.34
CA ALA A 152 -6.90 3.08 15.09
C ALA A 152 -6.07 3.54 16.30
N LEU A 153 -6.63 3.54 17.51
CA LEU A 153 -5.92 3.86 18.74
C LEU A 153 -4.67 2.99 18.94
N SER A 154 -4.80 1.68 18.70
CA SER A 154 -3.70 0.73 18.90
C SER A 154 -2.54 0.86 17.92
N LEU A 155 -2.68 1.62 16.83
CA LEU A 155 -1.59 1.93 15.89
C LEU A 155 -0.72 3.09 16.37
N HIS A 156 -1.19 3.93 17.28
CA HIS A 156 -0.46 5.10 17.81
C HIS A 156 0.09 6.00 16.69
N GLY A 157 -0.62 6.06 15.54
CA GLY A 157 -0.17 6.79 14.34
C GLY A 157 -0.39 8.31 14.39
N GLY A 158 -1.18 8.80 15.36
CA GLY A 158 -1.55 10.21 15.49
C GLY A 158 -2.81 10.41 16.30
N GLY A 159 -3.60 11.43 15.95
CA GLY A 159 -4.89 11.71 16.59
C GLY A 159 -5.99 10.74 16.14
N VAL A 160 -6.86 10.38 17.07
CA VAL A 160 -8.04 9.54 16.80
C VAL A 160 -9.26 10.16 17.47
N GLY A 161 -10.26 10.51 16.65
CA GLY A 161 -11.55 11.05 17.11
C GLY A 161 -12.67 10.05 16.90
N TYR A 162 -13.56 9.91 17.88
CA TYR A 162 -14.69 8.98 17.80
C TYR A 162 -16.01 9.74 17.68
N TYR A 163 -16.70 9.59 16.55
CA TYR A 163 -17.93 10.30 16.22
C TYR A 163 -19.09 9.36 15.92
N PRO A 164 -19.61 8.62 16.94
CA PRO A 164 -20.66 7.61 16.72
C PRO A 164 -21.97 8.20 16.20
N ALA A 165 -22.33 9.42 16.61
CA ALA A 165 -23.53 10.09 16.11
C ALA A 165 -23.44 10.45 14.61
N HIS A 166 -22.23 10.59 14.07
CA HIS A 166 -21.96 10.91 12.66
C HIS A 166 -21.52 9.68 11.85
N GLY A 167 -21.30 8.55 12.52
CA GLY A 167 -20.98 7.28 11.86
C GLY A 167 -19.55 7.18 11.33
N PHE A 168 -18.57 7.92 11.87
CA PHE A 168 -17.16 7.84 11.44
C PHE A 168 -16.17 7.90 12.60
N VAL A 169 -14.96 7.45 12.31
CA VAL A 169 -13.75 7.66 13.11
C VAL A 169 -12.84 8.61 12.34
N HIS A 170 -12.40 9.68 13.00
CA HIS A 170 -11.34 10.55 12.52
C HIS A 170 -9.99 9.92 12.81
N VAL A 171 -9.09 9.94 11.83
CA VAL A 171 -7.68 9.56 12.00
C VAL A 171 -6.78 10.64 11.39
N ASP A 172 -5.69 10.97 12.07
CA ASP A 172 -4.71 11.92 11.55
C ASP A 172 -3.26 11.53 11.93
N VAL A 173 -2.28 12.22 11.34
CA VAL A 173 -0.85 11.99 11.58
C VAL A 173 -0.19 13.13 12.36
N GLY A 174 -0.97 13.89 13.11
CA GLY A 174 -0.50 14.86 14.08
C GLY A 174 -0.03 14.22 15.40
N PRO A 175 0.07 15.01 16.48
CA PRO A 175 0.39 14.47 17.80
C PRO A 175 -0.63 13.42 18.26
N ILE A 176 -0.17 12.39 18.96
CA ILE A 176 -1.02 11.33 19.51
C ILE A 176 -1.98 11.98 20.52
N ARG A 177 -3.26 11.85 20.27
CA ARG A 177 -4.36 12.32 21.12
C ARG A 177 -5.65 11.60 20.77
N THR A 178 -6.58 11.57 21.70
CA THR A 178 -7.93 11.01 21.48
C THR A 178 -8.98 11.96 21.98
N TRP A 179 -10.16 11.95 21.33
CA TRP A 179 -11.33 12.73 21.73
C TRP A 179 -12.61 12.10 21.18
N GLY A 180 -13.75 12.64 21.60
CA GLY A 180 -15.08 12.11 21.25
C GLY A 180 -15.63 11.15 22.28
N GLY A 181 -16.81 10.59 22.03
CA GLY A 181 -17.53 9.78 23.03
C GLY A 181 -16.90 8.41 23.26
N GLY A 182 -16.51 8.14 24.50
CA GLY A 182 -16.20 6.81 24.99
C GLY A 182 -14.78 6.32 24.69
N GLU A 183 -13.84 6.66 25.57
CA GLU A 183 -12.56 5.94 25.67
C GLU A 183 -12.84 4.50 26.18
N PRO A 184 -12.35 3.45 25.50
CA PRO A 184 -12.42 2.11 26.08
C PRO A 184 -11.61 2.10 27.38
N PRO A 185 -12.10 1.55 28.50
CA PRO A 185 -11.50 1.68 29.82
C PRO A 185 -10.11 1.03 29.97
N ASP A 186 -9.63 0.29 29.03
CA ASP A 186 -8.43 -0.57 29.13
C ASP A 186 -7.17 -0.06 28.42
N LEU A 187 -7.19 1.13 27.79
CA LEU A 187 -5.99 1.70 27.15
C LEU A 187 -5.29 2.81 27.96
N ALA A 188 -5.77 3.10 29.17
CA ALA A 188 -5.26 4.20 29.99
C ALA A 188 -3.88 3.93 30.64
N MET A 189 -3.30 2.74 30.52
CA MET A 189 -2.06 2.39 31.23
C MET A 189 -1.14 1.50 30.40
N SER A 190 -0.43 2.07 29.43
CA SER A 190 0.97 1.69 29.13
C SER A 190 1.50 2.44 27.91
N SER A 191 2.23 3.50 28.15
CA SER A 191 3.10 4.11 27.15
C SER A 191 4.51 3.62 27.31
N PRO A 192 5.05 2.87 26.32
CA PRO A 192 6.42 3.06 25.88
C PRO A 192 6.41 3.78 24.53
N ALA A 193 7.40 4.69 24.36
CA ALA A 193 7.57 5.48 23.14
C ALA A 193 7.57 4.58 21.88
N PRO A 194 6.85 4.96 20.81
CA PRO A 194 6.70 4.12 19.63
C PRO A 194 8.01 4.08 18.84
N ARG A 195 8.50 2.86 18.58
CA ARG A 195 9.30 2.61 17.38
C ARG A 195 8.43 2.92 16.16
N PRO A 196 9.01 3.47 15.07
CA PRO A 196 8.25 3.62 13.84
C PRO A 196 7.66 2.25 13.49
N ALA A 197 6.35 2.22 13.30
CA ALA A 197 5.64 1.00 12.92
C ALA A 197 6.31 0.40 11.69
N SER A 198 6.78 -0.84 11.80
CA SER A 198 7.14 -1.60 10.62
C SER A 198 5.84 -1.80 9.86
N THR A 199 5.62 -0.98 8.87
CA THR A 199 4.48 -1.08 7.98
C THR A 199 4.58 -2.42 7.27
N SER A 200 3.67 -3.31 7.59
CA SER A 200 3.59 -4.61 6.94
C SER A 200 3.35 -4.41 5.46
N SER A 201 4.19 -5.03 4.66
CA SER A 201 4.13 -4.96 3.20
C SER A 201 3.44 -6.21 2.70
N HIS A 202 2.46 -6.05 1.84
CA HIS A 202 1.89 -7.18 1.13
C HIS A 202 2.91 -7.79 0.18
N VAL A 203 2.94 -9.10 0.09
CA VAL A 203 3.88 -9.84 -0.76
C VAL A 203 3.19 -10.25 -2.05
N MET A 204 3.74 -9.83 -3.19
CA MET A 204 3.33 -10.29 -4.50
C MET A 204 4.43 -11.17 -5.11
N VAL A 205 4.10 -12.37 -5.53
CA VAL A 205 5.00 -13.25 -6.27
C VAL A 205 4.68 -13.10 -7.75
N ALA A 206 5.60 -12.47 -8.50
CA ALA A 206 5.48 -12.38 -9.95
C ALA A 206 5.97 -13.69 -10.60
N ARG A 207 5.11 -14.37 -11.32
CA ARG A 207 5.50 -15.48 -12.21
C ARG A 207 5.74 -14.92 -13.61
N GLY A 208 6.92 -15.15 -14.14
CA GLY A 208 7.25 -14.82 -15.52
C GLY A 208 6.58 -15.76 -16.50
N GLY A 209 5.82 -15.17 -17.44
CA GLY A 209 5.51 -15.69 -18.76
C GLY A 209 4.55 -16.84 -18.89
N GLN A 210 3.42 -16.55 -19.36
CA GLN A 210 2.44 -17.08 -20.33
C GLN A 210 1.02 -16.78 -19.86
N HIS A 211 0.17 -16.32 -20.77
CA HIS A 211 -1.21 -15.90 -20.48
C HIS A 211 -1.97 -16.94 -19.67
N PRO A 212 -2.56 -16.56 -18.55
CA PRO A 212 -3.41 -17.45 -17.78
C PRO A 212 -4.87 -17.08 -17.87
N THR A 213 -5.66 -18.10 -17.87
CA THR A 213 -7.00 -18.04 -17.31
C THR A 213 -6.90 -17.76 -15.81
N SER A 214 -7.52 -16.68 -15.39
CA SER A 214 -7.51 -16.15 -14.02
C SER A 214 -7.95 -17.23 -13.01
N LYS A 215 -6.99 -17.76 -12.24
CA LYS A 215 -7.28 -18.39 -10.95
C LYS A 215 -6.59 -17.58 -9.88
N THR A 216 -7.34 -16.72 -9.24
CA THR A 216 -6.91 -16.01 -8.04
C THR A 216 -6.87 -17.01 -6.89
N ILE A 217 -5.68 -17.41 -6.46
CA ILE A 217 -5.49 -18.15 -5.20
C ILE A 217 -5.23 -17.10 -4.14
N SER A 218 -6.23 -16.87 -3.29
CA SER A 218 -6.06 -16.03 -2.10
C SER A 218 -5.28 -16.83 -1.06
N LEU A 219 -4.01 -16.53 -0.92
CA LEU A 219 -3.22 -16.97 0.24
C LEU A 219 -3.32 -15.85 1.26
N LYS A 220 -3.65 -16.17 2.50
CA LYS A 220 -3.83 -15.28 3.68
C LYS A 220 -3.63 -13.77 3.47
N PRO A 221 -4.34 -12.84 4.13
CA PRO A 221 -4.40 -11.44 3.77
C PRO A 221 -3.02 -10.88 3.42
N GLY A 222 -2.88 -10.40 2.19
CA GLY A 222 -1.69 -9.73 1.70
C GLY A 222 -0.80 -10.48 0.70
N VAL A 223 -1.06 -11.74 0.35
CA VAL A 223 -0.26 -12.47 -0.64
C VAL A 223 -1.07 -12.70 -1.93
N PHE A 224 -0.60 -12.14 -3.04
CA PHE A 224 -1.17 -12.38 -4.37
C PHE A 224 -0.12 -12.99 -5.30
N LEU A 225 -0.51 -14.04 -6.02
CA LEU A 225 0.25 -14.60 -7.10
C LEU A 225 -0.26 -13.99 -8.41
N THR A 226 0.60 -13.25 -9.12
CA THR A 226 0.33 -12.85 -10.50
C THR A 226 0.99 -13.85 -11.42
N ASN A 227 0.18 -14.41 -12.28
CA ASN A 227 0.70 -15.21 -13.39
C ASN A 227 1.27 -14.31 -14.47
#